data_10f9e28fad0cbfa9a1553459d72c7c71
#
_entry.id   10f9e28fad0cbfa9a1553459d72c7c71
#
_cell.length_a   1.000
_cell.length_b   1.000
_cell.length_c   1.000
_cell.angle_alpha   90.00
_cell.angle_beta   90.00
_cell.angle_gamma   90.00
#
_symmetry.space_group_name_H-M   'P 1'
#
loop_
_entity.id
_entity.type
_entity.pdbx_description
1 polymer ?
#
loop_
_entity_poly.entity_id
_entity_poly.type
_entity_poly.pdbx_seq_one_letter_code
_entity_poly.pdbx_strand_id
1 'polypeptide(L)'
;MIAPAHDRSADASLPTLFDDPIARALLAERRDAAERLLNRVRIVVLLLLAIAALAYAPTLSASLDRANAVVLLPTLAWALVQQWWLGRRARLPGWIAVVNPIVDSCAVSAIIVGYGLAESPSLALKSPIALTYFLVLAARPLASSVRKTVAVAAFVVGQYALVVAFLVLAGHAPLATPLVAATGRGISLLDEGAKLLFLTLGGTIAVYATLWHERLVHGYLVETRERARALDQLAEAQLHSLRLQLQPHFLFNTLNTITALIATEPRAAERMVAGLSELLRASLRLADEQEVPLSRELDHLRLYVDIQQTRFGDRLAVAVDVDPAVRGALVPSLLLQPLVENAIRHGITPRAAGGRISVRATRDADELRLEVRDDGVGAATHDGVLAREGVGLTNTRERLRRLHGARHRFAYESRVGSGFSVRIAVPFRTEGGGA
;
A
#
# COMPACT_ATOMS: atom_id res chain seq x y z
N MET A 1 -13.39 48.87 -2.23
CA MET A 1 -11.99 48.56 -1.89
C MET A 1 -12.03 47.47 -0.82
N ILE A 2 -12.11 46.20 -1.26
CA ILE A 2 -12.23 45.00 -0.43
C ILE A 2 -10.93 44.24 -0.60
N ALA A 3 -10.16 44.12 0.48
CA ALA A 3 -8.89 43.39 0.51
C ALA A 3 -9.14 41.87 0.40
N PRO A 4 -8.30 41.11 -0.33
CA PRO A 4 -8.44 39.65 -0.39
C PRO A 4 -7.99 39.01 0.91
N ALA A 5 -8.80 38.13 1.44
CA ALA A 5 -8.50 37.27 2.56
C ALA A 5 -7.33 36.33 2.21
N HIS A 6 -6.22 36.47 2.91
CA HIS A 6 -5.10 35.51 2.85
C HIS A 6 -5.59 34.17 3.38
N ASP A 7 -5.64 33.20 2.49
CA ASP A 7 -5.80 31.78 2.79
C ASP A 7 -4.56 31.27 3.56
N ARG A 8 -4.70 31.13 4.88
CA ARG A 8 -3.68 30.58 5.79
C ARG A 8 -3.92 29.07 6.07
N SER A 9 -4.24 28.28 5.06
CA SER A 9 -4.53 26.85 5.26
C SER A 9 -3.68 25.87 4.45
N ALA A 10 -2.46 26.25 4.02
CA ALA A 10 -1.62 25.38 3.18
C ALA A 10 -0.20 25.14 3.73
N ASP A 11 0.01 25.21 5.04
CA ASP A 11 1.32 24.86 5.64
C ASP A 11 1.20 23.84 6.79
N ALA A 12 0.37 22.84 6.61
CA ALA A 12 0.51 21.58 7.33
C ALA A 12 1.64 20.82 6.64
N SER A 13 2.89 21.05 7.07
CA SER A 13 4.05 20.25 6.67
C SER A 13 3.68 18.77 6.81
N LEU A 14 3.54 18.08 5.68
CA LEU A 14 3.39 16.63 5.63
C LEU A 14 4.49 16.04 6.52
N PRO A 15 4.17 15.19 7.49
CA PRO A 15 5.18 14.55 8.33
C PRO A 15 6.21 13.93 7.41
N THR A 16 7.47 14.32 7.57
CA THR A 16 8.54 13.78 6.74
C THR A 16 8.55 12.26 6.91
N LEU A 17 8.91 11.52 5.86
CA LEU A 17 8.94 10.04 5.89
C LEU A 17 9.76 9.50 7.06
N PHE A 18 10.70 10.31 7.56
CA PHE A 18 11.56 10.02 8.70
C PHE A 18 10.83 10.13 10.06
N ASP A 19 9.65 10.73 10.12
CA ASP A 19 8.85 10.83 11.36
C ASP A 19 7.96 9.60 11.58
N ASP A 20 7.77 8.78 10.52
CA ASP A 20 7.03 7.53 10.64
C ASP A 20 7.85 6.43 11.31
N PRO A 21 7.41 5.92 12.46
CA PRO A 21 8.10 4.85 13.18
C PRO A 21 8.25 3.56 12.38
N ILE A 22 7.28 3.22 11.51
CA ILE A 22 7.31 2.00 10.69
C ILE A 22 8.37 2.13 9.59
N ALA A 23 8.41 3.26 8.88
CA ALA A 23 9.43 3.48 7.85
C ALA A 23 10.83 3.50 8.44
N ARG A 24 11.02 4.15 9.61
CA ARG A 24 12.31 4.13 10.36
C ARG A 24 12.72 2.72 10.76
N ALA A 25 11.79 1.89 11.21
CA ALA A 25 12.08 0.51 11.58
C ALA A 25 12.52 -0.33 10.37
N LEU A 26 11.81 -0.24 9.23
CA LEU A 26 12.17 -0.94 7.99
C LEU A 26 13.53 -0.50 7.42
N LEU A 27 13.81 0.81 7.42
CA LEU A 27 15.10 1.34 6.99
C LEU A 27 16.25 0.86 7.90
N ALA A 28 16.01 0.83 9.21
CA ALA A 28 16.99 0.31 10.18
C ALA A 28 17.25 -1.18 9.97
N GLU A 29 16.22 -1.98 9.74
CA GLU A 29 16.37 -3.42 9.48
C GLU A 29 17.16 -3.70 8.20
N ARG A 30 16.86 -3.00 7.11
CA ARG A 30 17.62 -3.11 5.84
C ARG A 30 19.08 -2.71 6.01
N ARG A 31 19.35 -1.60 6.74
CA ARG A 31 20.71 -1.18 7.05
C ARG A 31 21.45 -2.25 7.87
N ASP A 32 20.80 -2.82 8.87
CA ASP A 32 21.39 -3.84 9.72
C ASP A 32 21.69 -5.13 8.93
N ALA A 33 20.82 -5.50 7.98
CA ALA A 33 21.06 -6.62 7.07
C ALA A 33 22.27 -6.34 6.14
N ALA A 34 22.36 -5.12 5.58
CA ALA A 34 23.49 -4.71 4.75
C ALA A 34 24.82 -4.73 5.52
N GLU A 35 24.86 -4.25 6.77
CA GLU A 35 26.07 -4.30 7.61
C GLU A 35 26.51 -5.74 7.90
N ARG A 36 25.58 -6.66 8.17
CA ARG A 36 25.91 -8.08 8.35
C ARG A 36 26.48 -8.70 7.06
N LEU A 37 25.92 -8.37 5.92
CA LEU A 37 26.44 -8.82 4.62
C LEU A 37 27.82 -8.27 4.36
N LEU A 38 28.04 -6.97 4.55
CA LEU A 38 29.33 -6.32 4.36
C LEU A 38 30.41 -6.92 5.26
N ASN A 39 30.08 -7.23 6.51
CA ASN A 39 31.04 -7.90 7.41
C ASN A 39 31.41 -9.32 6.93
N ARG A 40 30.47 -10.08 6.35
CA ARG A 40 30.76 -11.39 5.73
C ARG A 40 31.70 -11.22 4.52
N VAL A 41 31.40 -10.27 3.63
CA VAL A 41 32.27 -9.94 2.49
C VAL A 41 33.66 -9.54 2.97
N ARG A 42 33.77 -8.72 4.02
CA ARG A 42 35.01 -8.31 4.66
C ARG A 42 35.82 -9.51 5.14
N ILE A 43 35.20 -10.49 5.81
CA ILE A 43 35.87 -11.72 6.25
C ILE A 43 36.43 -12.49 5.05
N VAL A 44 35.62 -12.63 3.97
CA VAL A 44 36.09 -13.31 2.75
C VAL A 44 37.28 -12.60 2.14
N VAL A 45 37.26 -11.27 2.02
CA VAL A 45 38.38 -10.47 1.49
C VAL A 45 39.64 -10.62 2.36
N LEU A 46 39.50 -10.54 3.69
CA LEU A 46 40.60 -10.71 4.61
C LEU A 46 41.20 -12.11 4.56
N LEU A 47 40.39 -13.15 4.39
CA LEU A 47 40.84 -14.53 4.19
C LEU A 47 41.62 -14.68 2.87
N LEU A 48 41.09 -14.09 1.78
CA LEU A 48 41.78 -14.11 0.49
C LEU A 48 43.13 -13.38 0.57
N LEU A 49 43.20 -12.23 1.25
CA LEU A 49 44.45 -11.50 1.48
C LEU A 49 45.42 -12.30 2.35
N ALA A 50 44.93 -12.99 3.39
CA ALA A 50 45.76 -13.85 4.22
C ALA A 50 46.34 -15.06 3.42
N ILE A 51 45.52 -15.69 2.58
CA ILE A 51 45.94 -16.78 1.70
C ILE A 51 46.98 -16.27 0.71
N ALA A 52 46.76 -15.10 0.11
CA ALA A 52 47.73 -14.48 -0.81
C ALA A 52 49.05 -14.18 -0.08
N ALA A 53 48.99 -13.57 1.11
CA ALA A 53 50.19 -13.32 1.92
C ALA A 53 50.98 -14.60 2.21
N LEU A 54 50.28 -15.69 2.58
CA LEU A 54 50.89 -16.99 2.85
C LEU A 54 51.51 -17.61 1.58
N ALA A 55 50.87 -17.50 0.44
CA ALA A 55 51.36 -17.99 -0.85
C ALA A 55 52.64 -17.24 -1.30
N TYR A 56 52.72 -15.95 -0.99
CA TYR A 56 53.91 -15.14 -1.29
C TYR A 56 55.00 -15.19 -0.20
N ALA A 57 54.75 -15.73 0.98
CA ALA A 57 55.68 -15.80 2.11
C ALA A 57 57.06 -16.37 1.73
N PRO A 58 57.18 -17.43 0.91
CA PRO A 58 58.49 -17.95 0.51
C PRO A 58 59.32 -16.97 -0.35
N THR A 59 58.70 -15.95 -0.92
CA THR A 59 59.36 -14.95 -1.80
C THR A 59 59.58 -13.61 -1.11
N LEU A 60 58.96 -13.43 0.09
CA LEU A 60 59.08 -12.20 0.86
C LEU A 60 60.18 -12.28 1.90
N SER A 61 60.70 -11.13 2.30
CA SER A 61 61.59 -11.07 3.46
C SER A 61 60.81 -11.35 4.77
N ALA A 62 61.46 -11.88 5.78
CA ALA A 62 60.86 -12.17 7.07
C ALA A 62 60.27 -10.92 7.78
N SER A 63 60.72 -9.71 7.39
CA SER A 63 60.17 -8.44 7.86
C SER A 63 58.83 -8.12 7.25
N LEU A 64 58.64 -8.39 5.95
CA LEU A 64 57.36 -8.20 5.24
C LEU A 64 56.32 -9.21 5.67
N ASP A 65 56.70 -10.46 5.86
CA ASP A 65 55.81 -11.51 6.39
C ASP A 65 55.31 -11.16 7.80
N ARG A 66 56.18 -10.66 8.67
CA ARG A 66 55.79 -10.19 10.00
C ARG A 66 54.82 -9.01 9.90
N ALA A 67 55.06 -8.03 9.02
CA ALA A 67 54.19 -6.90 8.83
C ALA A 67 52.78 -7.35 8.40
N ASN A 68 52.68 -8.31 7.45
CA ASN A 68 51.43 -8.90 7.04
C ASN A 68 50.70 -9.60 8.21
N ALA A 69 51.41 -10.48 8.95
CA ALA A 69 50.83 -11.25 10.04
C ALA A 69 50.32 -10.35 11.17
N VAL A 70 51.12 -9.35 11.57
CA VAL A 70 50.80 -8.41 12.66
C VAL A 70 49.55 -7.58 12.36
N VAL A 71 49.24 -7.30 11.08
CA VAL A 71 48.11 -6.49 10.70
C VAL A 71 46.90 -7.36 10.32
N LEU A 72 47.07 -8.37 9.45
CA LEU A 72 45.97 -9.16 8.93
C LEU A 72 45.34 -10.04 9.99
N LEU A 73 46.10 -10.68 10.87
CA LEU A 73 45.55 -11.58 11.89
C LEU A 73 44.64 -10.87 12.90
N PRO A 74 45.02 -9.72 13.52
CA PRO A 74 44.14 -8.98 14.39
C PRO A 74 42.90 -8.40 13.66
N THR A 75 43.06 -7.96 12.42
CA THR A 75 41.95 -7.42 11.63
C THR A 75 40.94 -8.52 11.30
N LEU A 76 41.41 -9.72 10.94
CA LEU A 76 40.57 -10.88 10.72
C LEU A 76 39.87 -11.34 12.02
N ALA A 77 40.64 -11.42 13.11
CA ALA A 77 40.09 -11.76 14.43
C ALA A 77 38.96 -10.77 14.84
N TRP A 78 39.18 -9.47 14.64
CA TRP A 78 38.19 -8.44 14.87
C TRP A 78 36.94 -8.68 14.01
N ALA A 79 37.07 -8.95 12.72
CA ALA A 79 35.93 -9.20 11.82
C ALA A 79 35.13 -10.46 12.21
N LEU A 80 35.82 -11.53 12.68
CA LEU A 80 35.19 -12.78 13.14
C LEU A 80 34.43 -12.56 14.47
N VAL A 81 35.05 -11.89 15.45
CA VAL A 81 34.41 -11.54 16.72
C VAL A 81 33.18 -10.66 16.47
N GLN A 82 33.33 -9.70 15.56
CA GLN A 82 32.23 -8.84 15.18
C GLN A 82 31.10 -9.63 14.51
N GLN A 83 31.39 -10.60 13.63
CA GLN A 83 30.36 -11.44 12.98
C GLN A 83 29.56 -12.21 14.03
N TRP A 84 30.23 -12.78 15.02
CA TRP A 84 29.58 -13.47 16.13
C TRP A 84 28.70 -12.52 16.97
N TRP A 85 29.19 -11.31 17.25
CA TRP A 85 28.47 -10.28 17.99
C TRP A 85 27.25 -9.73 17.22
N LEU A 86 27.39 -9.46 15.89
CA LEU A 86 26.34 -9.01 15.00
C LEU A 86 25.20 -10.04 14.88
N GLY A 87 25.54 -11.33 14.93
CA GLY A 87 24.55 -12.42 14.88
C GLY A 87 23.63 -12.50 16.10
N ARG A 88 24.06 -11.94 17.23
CA ARG A 88 23.32 -11.98 18.51
C ARG A 88 22.46 -10.74 18.78
N ARG A 89 22.56 -9.72 17.98
CA ARG A 89 21.83 -8.48 18.16
C ARG A 89 20.70 -8.32 17.15
N ALA A 90 19.52 -7.95 17.63
CA ALA A 90 18.38 -7.65 16.79
C ALA A 90 18.60 -6.32 16.04
N ARG A 91 19.20 -5.32 16.70
CA ARG A 91 19.51 -4.00 16.11
C ARG A 91 20.99 -3.66 16.27
N LEU A 92 21.57 -3.07 15.21
CA LEU A 92 22.97 -2.71 15.17
C LEU A 92 23.20 -1.23 15.52
N PRO A 93 24.25 -0.91 16.30
CA PRO A 93 24.63 0.46 16.58
C PRO A 93 25.09 1.17 15.30
N GLY A 94 24.69 2.42 15.12
CA GLY A 94 25.01 3.20 13.93
C GLY A 94 26.49 3.55 13.73
N TRP A 95 27.35 3.35 14.73
CA TRP A 95 28.80 3.61 14.65
C TRP A 95 29.54 2.55 13.82
N ILE A 96 29.00 1.33 13.68
CA ILE A 96 29.63 0.23 12.91
C ILE A 96 29.93 0.66 11.47
N ALA A 97 28.98 1.36 10.84
CA ALA A 97 29.12 1.87 9.49
C ALA A 97 30.30 2.84 9.28
N VAL A 98 30.85 3.39 10.34
CA VAL A 98 32.01 4.30 10.30
C VAL A 98 33.29 3.61 10.79
N VAL A 99 33.20 2.86 11.90
CA VAL A 99 34.38 2.24 12.52
C VAL A 99 35.00 1.16 11.64
N ASN A 100 34.21 0.31 11.01
CA ASN A 100 34.74 -0.76 10.16
C ASN A 100 35.61 -0.23 9.01
N PRO A 101 35.17 0.70 8.17
CA PRO A 101 36.00 1.24 7.10
C PRO A 101 37.23 1.98 7.61
N ILE A 102 37.14 2.62 8.78
CA ILE A 102 38.32 3.26 9.41
C ILE A 102 39.32 2.19 9.83
N VAL A 103 38.90 1.12 10.50
CA VAL A 103 39.78 0.01 10.88
C VAL A 103 40.41 -0.63 9.65
N ASP A 104 39.63 -0.89 8.60
CA ASP A 104 40.17 -1.49 7.38
C ASP A 104 41.16 -0.59 6.67
N SER A 105 40.90 0.71 6.53
CA SER A 105 41.83 1.65 5.94
C SER A 105 43.10 1.83 6.78
N CYS A 106 42.99 1.81 8.11
CA CYS A 106 44.13 1.83 9.01
C CYS A 106 44.99 0.56 8.85
N ALA A 107 44.38 -0.60 8.70
CA ALA A 107 45.12 -1.84 8.42
C ALA A 107 45.91 -1.77 7.10
N VAL A 108 45.28 -1.26 6.03
CA VAL A 108 45.94 -1.02 4.75
C VAL A 108 47.16 -0.08 4.92
N SER A 109 46.94 1.05 5.60
CA SER A 109 47.99 2.03 5.87
C SER A 109 49.15 1.41 6.67
N ALA A 110 48.84 0.61 7.69
CA ALA A 110 49.83 -0.03 8.55
C ALA A 110 50.70 -1.02 7.74
N ILE A 111 50.14 -1.78 6.81
CA ILE A 111 50.91 -2.66 5.93
C ILE A 111 51.80 -1.85 4.99
N ILE A 112 51.30 -0.78 4.36
CA ILE A 112 52.06 0.08 3.46
C ILE A 112 53.25 0.71 4.21
N VAL A 113 52.99 1.27 5.40
CA VAL A 113 54.07 1.84 6.23
C VAL A 113 55.06 0.77 6.65
N GLY A 114 54.57 -0.40 7.10
CA GLY A 114 55.45 -1.53 7.46
C GLY A 114 56.38 -1.96 6.31
N TYR A 115 55.86 -2.04 5.10
CA TYR A 115 56.62 -2.33 3.88
C TYR A 115 57.63 -1.23 3.57
N GLY A 116 57.22 0.04 3.71
CA GLY A 116 58.08 1.19 3.46
C GLY A 116 59.28 1.29 4.42
N LEU A 117 59.07 0.91 5.70
CA LEU A 117 60.12 0.90 6.73
C LEU A 117 61.01 -0.35 6.66
N ALA A 118 60.44 -1.51 6.24
CA ALA A 118 61.17 -2.77 6.20
C ALA A 118 62.10 -2.91 4.96
N GLU A 119 61.65 -2.44 3.79
CA GLU A 119 62.33 -2.63 2.52
C GLU A 119 62.61 -1.28 1.83
N SER A 120 61.59 -0.69 1.23
CA SER A 120 61.70 0.64 0.63
C SER A 120 60.36 1.32 0.48
N PRO A 121 60.31 2.65 0.63
CA PRO A 121 59.08 3.43 0.42
C PRO A 121 58.48 3.28 -0.99
N SER A 122 59.33 3.16 -2.01
CA SER A 122 58.89 3.00 -3.40
C SER A 122 58.23 1.65 -3.66
N LEU A 123 58.70 0.57 -3.03
CA LEU A 123 58.08 -0.76 -3.11
C LEU A 123 56.71 -0.76 -2.41
N ALA A 124 56.65 -0.15 -1.24
CA ALA A 124 55.43 -0.07 -0.46
C ALA A 124 54.25 0.63 -1.20
N LEU A 125 54.57 1.78 -1.83
CA LEU A 125 53.56 2.55 -2.55
C LEU A 125 53.13 1.92 -3.89
N LYS A 126 53.95 1.04 -4.46
CA LYS A 126 53.61 0.27 -5.67
C LYS A 126 52.88 -1.03 -5.36
N SER A 127 52.81 -1.42 -4.11
CA SER A 127 52.12 -2.63 -3.72
C SER A 127 50.62 -2.56 -4.11
N PRO A 128 50.04 -3.64 -4.67
CA PRO A 128 48.62 -3.74 -4.98
C PRO A 128 47.72 -3.53 -3.76
N ILE A 129 48.26 -3.61 -2.54
CA ILE A 129 47.55 -3.38 -1.27
C ILE A 129 46.88 -2.01 -1.26
N ALA A 130 47.47 -0.98 -1.90
CA ALA A 130 46.86 0.33 -2.02
C ALA A 130 45.47 0.31 -2.73
N LEU A 131 45.20 -0.68 -3.60
CA LEU A 131 43.92 -0.84 -4.25
C LEU A 131 42.79 -1.20 -3.28
N THR A 132 43.11 -1.76 -2.10
CA THR A 132 42.11 -2.12 -1.09
C THR A 132 41.39 -0.90 -0.50
N TYR A 133 41.98 0.31 -0.58
CA TYR A 133 41.27 1.55 -0.22
C TYR A 133 40.00 1.77 -1.07
N PHE A 134 40.02 1.38 -2.34
CA PHE A 134 38.86 1.45 -3.22
C PHE A 134 37.76 0.48 -2.78
N LEU A 135 38.09 -0.72 -2.27
CA LEU A 135 37.12 -1.66 -1.75
C LEU A 135 36.42 -1.10 -0.51
N VAL A 136 37.16 -0.40 0.36
CA VAL A 136 36.61 0.27 1.52
C VAL A 136 35.58 1.32 1.12
N LEU A 137 35.81 2.08 0.06
CA LEU A 137 34.89 3.10 -0.45
C LEU A 137 33.70 2.49 -1.20
N ALA A 138 33.92 1.46 -2.02
CA ALA A 138 32.92 0.82 -2.85
C ALA A 138 31.77 0.18 -2.03
N ALA A 139 32.05 -0.25 -0.82
CA ALA A 139 31.06 -0.89 0.06
C ALA A 139 30.09 0.10 0.72
N ARG A 140 30.33 1.42 0.68
CA ARG A 140 29.60 2.44 1.46
C ARG A 140 28.14 2.66 1.07
N PRO A 141 27.75 2.66 -0.21
CA PRO A 141 26.37 2.97 -0.62
C PRO A 141 25.30 2.06 -0.03
N LEU A 142 25.68 0.85 0.37
CA LEU A 142 24.72 -0.18 0.82
C LEU A 142 24.26 -0.02 2.28
N ALA A 143 25.10 0.57 3.15
CA ALA A 143 24.84 0.53 4.60
C ALA A 143 25.02 1.87 5.31
N SER A 144 25.39 2.93 4.58
CA SER A 144 25.77 4.21 5.18
C SER A 144 24.90 5.36 4.71
N SER A 145 24.76 6.40 5.54
CA SER A 145 24.18 7.68 5.11
C SER A 145 25.23 8.53 4.40
N VAL A 146 24.75 9.50 3.57
CA VAL A 146 25.61 10.41 2.82
C VAL A 146 26.66 11.09 3.71
N ARG A 147 26.26 11.62 4.89
CA ARG A 147 27.20 12.26 5.82
C ARG A 147 28.32 11.34 6.28
N LYS A 148 28.00 10.09 6.59
CA LYS A 148 28.98 9.07 7.01
C LYS A 148 29.88 8.66 5.84
N THR A 149 29.33 8.50 4.65
CA THR A 149 30.08 8.19 3.44
C THR A 149 31.09 9.29 3.12
N VAL A 150 30.69 10.56 3.20
CA VAL A 150 31.60 11.72 3.02
C VAL A 150 32.71 11.71 4.08
N ALA A 151 32.38 11.48 5.35
CA ALA A 151 33.37 11.44 6.41
C ALA A 151 34.41 10.32 6.21
N VAL A 152 33.95 9.12 5.84
CA VAL A 152 34.83 7.98 5.55
C VAL A 152 35.70 8.24 4.31
N ALA A 153 35.14 8.78 3.25
CA ALA A 153 35.88 9.10 2.03
C ALA A 153 36.97 10.15 2.31
N ALA A 154 36.63 11.22 3.01
CA ALA A 154 37.62 12.25 3.40
C ALA A 154 38.71 11.66 4.29
N PHE A 155 38.34 10.79 5.24
CA PHE A 155 39.31 10.09 6.09
C PHE A 155 40.27 9.24 5.29
N VAL A 156 39.77 8.38 4.37
CA VAL A 156 40.59 7.49 3.55
C VAL A 156 41.55 8.27 2.66
N VAL A 157 41.10 9.33 1.98
CA VAL A 157 41.91 10.18 1.11
C VAL A 157 42.96 10.90 1.95
N GLY A 158 42.59 11.51 3.06
CA GLY A 158 43.53 12.21 3.96
C GLY A 158 44.55 11.25 4.56
N GLN A 159 44.14 10.07 4.97
CA GLN A 159 45.04 9.04 5.50
C GLN A 159 46.06 8.58 4.47
N TYR A 160 45.65 8.34 3.22
CA TYR A 160 46.61 7.98 2.15
C TYR A 160 47.61 9.10 1.91
N ALA A 161 47.17 10.36 1.85
CA ALA A 161 48.07 11.50 1.73
C ALA A 161 49.09 11.58 2.88
N LEU A 162 48.65 11.31 4.11
CA LEU A 162 49.53 11.25 5.27
C LEU A 162 50.52 10.10 5.20
N VAL A 163 50.14 8.91 4.70
CA VAL A 163 51.03 7.76 4.49
C VAL A 163 52.12 8.13 3.47
N VAL A 164 51.74 8.75 2.35
CA VAL A 164 52.68 9.19 1.33
C VAL A 164 53.66 10.23 1.91
N ALA A 165 53.14 11.25 2.60
CA ALA A 165 53.94 12.29 3.24
C ALA A 165 54.94 11.68 4.26
N PHE A 166 54.44 10.75 5.11
CA PHE A 166 55.29 10.06 6.09
C PHE A 166 56.44 9.29 5.40
N LEU A 167 56.14 8.49 4.35
CA LEU A 167 57.12 7.70 3.66
C LEU A 167 58.16 8.56 2.90
N VAL A 168 57.75 9.72 2.38
CA VAL A 168 58.67 10.68 1.75
C VAL A 168 59.61 11.33 2.78
N LEU A 169 59.03 11.78 3.93
CA LEU A 169 59.78 12.53 4.93
C LEU A 169 60.60 11.65 5.86
N ALA A 170 60.01 10.57 6.39
CA ALA A 170 60.68 9.69 7.36
C ALA A 170 61.55 8.62 6.68
N GLY A 171 61.17 8.16 5.49
CA GLY A 171 61.87 7.11 4.75
C GLY A 171 63.05 7.60 3.93
N HIS A 172 63.35 8.91 3.93
CA HIS A 172 64.42 9.54 3.16
C HIS A 172 64.45 9.08 1.67
N ALA A 173 63.25 8.80 1.13
CA ALA A 173 63.11 8.32 -0.24
C ALA A 173 63.37 9.49 -1.22
N PRO A 174 64.27 9.36 -2.19
CA PRO A 174 64.49 10.39 -3.15
C PRO A 174 63.25 10.60 -4.02
N LEU A 175 62.92 11.86 -4.26
CA LEU A 175 61.91 12.18 -5.26
C LEU A 175 62.46 11.85 -6.65
N ALA A 176 61.64 11.22 -7.48
CA ALA A 176 62.07 10.73 -8.79
C ALA A 176 61.00 11.04 -9.86
N THR A 177 61.43 11.09 -11.11
CA THR A 177 60.48 11.11 -12.23
C THR A 177 59.72 9.78 -12.30
N PRO A 178 58.54 9.72 -12.93
CA PRO A 178 57.76 8.49 -13.04
C PRO A 178 58.55 7.32 -13.63
N LEU A 179 59.40 7.59 -14.61
CA LEU A 179 60.24 6.56 -15.27
C LEU A 179 61.29 5.97 -14.30
N VAL A 180 61.94 6.80 -13.51
CA VAL A 180 62.92 6.36 -12.50
C VAL A 180 62.24 5.68 -11.34
N ALA A 181 61.14 6.23 -10.89
CA ALA A 181 60.29 5.62 -9.87
C ALA A 181 59.80 4.22 -10.34
N ALA A 182 59.48 4.02 -11.62
CA ALA A 182 59.07 2.72 -12.16
C ALA A 182 60.14 1.61 -11.96
N THR A 183 61.41 1.96 -11.90
CA THR A 183 62.50 1.01 -11.62
C THR A 183 62.72 0.72 -10.13
N GLY A 184 61.89 1.25 -9.23
CA GLY A 184 62.00 1.06 -7.77
C GLY A 184 62.94 2.07 -7.08
N ARG A 185 63.42 3.06 -7.79
CA ARG A 185 64.34 4.08 -7.28
C ARG A 185 63.61 5.41 -7.03
N GLY A 186 63.13 5.61 -5.82
CA GLY A 186 62.45 6.83 -5.41
C GLY A 186 60.96 6.82 -5.58
N ILE A 187 60.30 7.93 -5.18
CA ILE A 187 58.86 8.16 -5.19
C ILE A 187 58.51 9.22 -6.23
N SER A 188 57.56 8.92 -7.12
CA SER A 188 57.04 9.87 -8.07
C SER A 188 55.80 10.57 -7.47
N LEU A 189 55.91 11.86 -7.16
CA LEU A 189 54.77 12.66 -6.68
C LEU A 189 53.66 12.75 -7.72
N LEU A 190 53.96 12.61 -9.02
CA LEU A 190 52.97 12.59 -10.07
C LEU A 190 52.12 11.31 -9.99
N ASP A 191 52.72 10.16 -9.78
CA ASP A 191 52.01 8.87 -9.66
C ASP A 191 51.17 8.83 -8.38
N GLU A 192 51.70 9.34 -7.26
CA GLU A 192 50.97 9.41 -5.99
C GLU A 192 49.83 10.43 -6.06
N GLY A 193 50.03 11.57 -6.75
CA GLY A 193 49.00 12.54 -7.04
C GLY A 193 47.88 11.94 -7.90
N ALA A 194 48.21 11.11 -8.90
CA ALA A 194 47.23 10.39 -9.69
C ALA A 194 46.40 9.41 -8.83
N LYS A 195 47.04 8.65 -7.93
CA LYS A 195 46.33 7.75 -7.01
C LYS A 195 45.41 8.50 -6.07
N LEU A 196 45.83 9.66 -5.51
CA LEU A 196 44.98 10.54 -4.70
C LEU A 196 43.78 11.06 -5.48
N LEU A 197 44.00 11.45 -6.75
CA LEU A 197 42.93 11.86 -7.64
C LEU A 197 41.90 10.71 -7.85
N PHE A 198 42.38 9.51 -8.14
CA PHE A 198 41.50 8.34 -8.31
C PHE A 198 40.77 7.97 -7.02
N LEU A 199 41.41 8.05 -5.84
CA LEU A 199 40.76 7.82 -4.55
C LEU A 199 39.64 8.87 -4.28
N THR A 200 39.93 10.14 -4.59
CA THR A 200 38.94 11.23 -4.47
C THR A 200 37.77 10.99 -5.40
N LEU A 201 38.03 10.58 -6.64
CA LEU A 201 37.00 10.23 -7.61
C LEU A 201 36.17 9.02 -7.11
N GLY A 202 36.83 7.97 -6.60
CA GLY A 202 36.15 6.81 -5.99
C GLY A 202 35.30 7.19 -4.81
N GLY A 203 35.79 8.07 -3.93
CA GLY A 203 34.99 8.65 -2.82
C GLY A 203 33.76 9.44 -3.31
N THR A 204 33.94 10.25 -4.35
CA THR A 204 32.86 11.02 -4.98
C THR A 204 31.79 10.10 -5.57
N ILE A 205 32.21 9.05 -6.27
CA ILE A 205 31.32 8.03 -6.82
C ILE A 205 30.54 7.34 -5.69
N ALA A 206 31.22 6.97 -4.59
CA ALA A 206 30.58 6.34 -3.44
C ALA A 206 29.53 7.27 -2.80
N VAL A 207 29.83 8.56 -2.66
CA VAL A 207 28.87 9.57 -2.16
C VAL A 207 27.68 9.70 -3.10
N TYR A 208 27.92 9.82 -4.40
CA TYR A 208 26.84 9.89 -5.40
C TYR A 208 25.96 8.64 -5.39
N ALA A 209 26.57 7.46 -5.34
CA ALA A 209 25.82 6.20 -5.24
C ALA A 209 24.99 6.11 -3.96
N THR A 210 25.50 6.62 -2.84
CA THR A 210 24.75 6.70 -1.57
C THR A 210 23.54 7.64 -1.70
N LEU A 211 23.74 8.83 -2.29
CA LEU A 211 22.65 9.79 -2.57
C LEU A 211 21.58 9.18 -3.47
N TRP A 212 22.00 8.51 -4.53
CA TRP A 212 21.08 7.83 -5.44
C TRP A 212 20.29 6.74 -4.74
N HIS A 213 20.95 5.90 -3.95
CA HIS A 213 20.32 4.85 -3.17
C HIS A 213 19.29 5.41 -2.19
N GLU A 214 19.62 6.46 -1.43
CA GLU A 214 18.68 7.11 -0.51
C GLU A 214 17.44 7.65 -1.25
N ARG A 215 17.62 8.30 -2.41
CA ARG A 215 16.51 8.81 -3.24
C ARG A 215 15.62 7.69 -3.76
N LEU A 216 16.21 6.60 -4.22
CA LEU A 216 15.47 5.46 -4.78
C LEU A 216 14.63 4.76 -3.72
N VAL A 217 15.18 4.55 -2.53
CA VAL A 217 14.46 3.97 -1.38
C VAL A 217 13.34 4.90 -0.94
N HIS A 218 13.60 6.22 -0.89
CA HIS A 218 12.57 7.20 -0.54
C HIS A 218 11.40 7.18 -1.53
N GLY A 219 11.68 7.22 -2.83
CA GLY A 219 10.67 7.16 -3.89
C GLY A 219 9.80 5.90 -3.79
N TYR A 220 10.41 4.75 -3.58
CA TYR A 220 9.70 3.47 -3.41
C TYR A 220 8.78 3.46 -2.20
N LEU A 221 9.22 4.03 -1.07
CA LEU A 221 8.41 4.10 0.15
C LEU A 221 7.21 5.07 0.00
N VAL A 222 7.37 6.17 -0.70
CA VAL A 222 6.27 7.11 -1.00
C VAL A 222 5.22 6.41 -1.86
N GLU A 223 5.63 5.78 -2.97
CA GLU A 223 4.73 5.10 -3.89
C GLU A 223 3.93 3.97 -3.21
N THR A 224 4.60 3.16 -2.39
CA THR A 224 3.90 2.07 -1.66
C THR A 224 2.86 2.58 -0.68
N ARG A 225 3.10 3.73 -0.04
CA ARG A 225 2.13 4.38 0.86
C ARG A 225 0.93 4.96 0.13
N GLU A 226 1.17 5.61 -0.99
CA GLU A 226 0.07 6.16 -1.80
C GLU A 226 -0.85 5.04 -2.30
N ARG A 227 -0.27 3.91 -2.73
CA ARG A 227 -1.04 2.71 -3.10
C ARG A 227 -1.85 2.15 -1.93
N ALA A 228 -1.26 2.04 -0.74
CA ALA A 228 -1.96 1.56 0.44
C ALA A 228 -3.14 2.47 0.81
N ARG A 229 -2.94 3.80 0.81
CA ARG A 229 -4.02 4.77 1.07
C ARG A 229 -5.14 4.71 0.04
N ALA A 230 -4.80 4.55 -1.24
CA ALA A 230 -5.80 4.42 -2.30
C ALA A 230 -6.64 3.14 -2.12
N LEU A 231 -6.04 2.04 -1.70
CA LEU A 231 -6.76 0.79 -1.39
C LEU A 231 -7.67 0.95 -0.16
N ASP A 232 -7.22 1.62 0.90
CA ASP A 232 -8.04 1.90 2.08
C ASP A 232 -9.25 2.78 1.73
N GLN A 233 -9.05 3.83 0.95
CA GLN A 233 -10.13 4.70 0.48
C GLN A 233 -11.14 3.94 -0.40
N LEU A 234 -10.66 3.05 -1.27
CA LEU A 234 -11.51 2.20 -2.09
C LEU A 234 -12.35 1.27 -1.22
N ALA A 235 -11.73 0.63 -0.22
CA ALA A 235 -12.43 -0.26 0.71
C ALA A 235 -13.48 0.50 1.54
N GLU A 236 -13.15 1.70 2.04
CA GLU A 236 -14.12 2.55 2.74
C GLU A 236 -15.28 2.98 1.84
N ALA A 237 -15.00 3.38 0.60
CA ALA A 237 -16.04 3.75 -0.36
C ALA A 237 -16.94 2.56 -0.70
N GLN A 238 -16.39 1.36 -0.86
CA GLN A 238 -17.16 0.14 -1.06
C GLN A 238 -18.02 -0.21 0.16
N LEU A 239 -17.47 -0.14 1.37
CA LEU A 239 -18.23 -0.35 2.61
C LEU A 239 -19.34 0.69 2.79
N HIS A 240 -19.08 1.95 2.46
CA HIS A 240 -20.07 3.01 2.51
C HIS A 240 -21.20 2.78 1.48
N SER A 241 -20.85 2.40 0.25
CA SER A 241 -21.82 2.04 -0.78
C SER A 241 -22.69 0.85 -0.35
N LEU A 242 -22.09 -0.19 0.24
CA LEU A 242 -22.77 -1.35 0.77
C LEU A 242 -23.76 -0.96 1.92
N ARG A 243 -23.32 -0.07 2.83
CA ARG A 243 -24.18 0.45 3.93
C ARG A 243 -25.38 1.26 3.42
N LEU A 244 -25.22 1.99 2.31
CA LEU A 244 -26.32 2.74 1.68
C LEU A 244 -27.33 1.81 0.99
N GLN A 245 -26.89 0.66 0.48
CA GLN A 245 -27.77 -0.35 -0.14
C GLN A 245 -28.53 -1.19 0.89
N LEU A 246 -27.93 -1.46 2.05
CA LEU A 246 -28.56 -2.13 3.17
C LEU A 246 -29.26 -1.07 4.02
N GLN A 247 -30.58 -0.97 3.95
CA GLN A 247 -31.35 -0.02 4.74
C GLN A 247 -31.18 -0.27 6.26
N PRO A 248 -30.45 0.58 7.01
CA PRO A 248 -30.14 0.30 8.40
C PRO A 248 -31.39 0.13 9.26
N HIS A 249 -32.40 0.92 8.97
CA HIS A 249 -33.67 0.87 9.71
C HIS A 249 -34.40 -0.47 9.54
N PHE A 250 -34.41 -1.07 8.36
CA PHE A 250 -34.99 -2.40 8.15
C PHE A 250 -34.21 -3.46 8.95
N LEU A 251 -32.89 -3.44 8.91
CA LEU A 251 -32.06 -4.39 9.66
C LEU A 251 -32.28 -4.29 11.16
N PHE A 252 -32.26 -3.08 11.73
CA PHE A 252 -32.51 -2.87 13.16
C PHE A 252 -33.88 -3.37 13.57
N ASN A 253 -34.93 -3.08 12.80
CA ASN A 253 -36.27 -3.52 13.09
C ASN A 253 -36.42 -5.04 13.00
N THR A 254 -35.79 -5.67 12.03
CA THR A 254 -35.78 -7.12 11.85
C THR A 254 -35.04 -7.81 13.01
N LEU A 255 -33.86 -7.31 13.41
CA LEU A 255 -33.11 -7.83 14.57
C LEU A 255 -33.93 -7.69 15.89
N ASN A 256 -34.56 -6.54 16.10
CA ASN A 256 -35.43 -6.35 17.29
C ASN A 256 -36.61 -7.34 17.31
N THR A 257 -37.22 -7.60 16.15
CA THR A 257 -38.30 -8.60 16.04
C THR A 257 -37.78 -10.01 16.32
N ILE A 258 -36.60 -10.39 15.76
CA ILE A 258 -35.98 -11.67 16.05
C ILE A 258 -35.73 -11.83 17.55
N THR A 259 -35.18 -10.80 18.21
CA THR A 259 -34.90 -10.81 19.66
C THR A 259 -36.17 -11.03 20.46
N ALA A 260 -37.28 -10.37 20.08
CA ALA A 260 -38.59 -10.58 20.73
C ALA A 260 -39.13 -12.00 20.54
N LEU A 261 -38.98 -12.57 19.33
CA LEU A 261 -39.46 -13.91 19.00
C LEU A 261 -38.64 -15.05 19.63
N ILE A 262 -37.37 -14.83 19.97
CA ILE A 262 -36.51 -15.88 20.58
C ILE A 262 -37.18 -16.47 21.82
N ALA A 263 -37.80 -15.66 22.67
CA ALA A 263 -38.39 -16.11 23.91
C ALA A 263 -39.84 -16.68 23.73
N THR A 264 -40.58 -16.23 22.73
CA THR A 264 -41.99 -16.58 22.54
C THR A 264 -42.22 -17.60 21.45
N GLU A 265 -41.50 -17.46 20.33
CA GLU A 265 -41.66 -18.28 19.13
C GLU A 265 -40.30 -18.65 18.49
N PRO A 266 -39.48 -19.49 19.11
CA PRO A 266 -38.10 -19.77 18.65
C PRO A 266 -38.00 -20.22 17.20
N ARG A 267 -38.94 -21.03 16.71
CA ARG A 267 -38.99 -21.49 15.32
C ARG A 267 -39.25 -20.34 14.32
N ALA A 268 -40.04 -19.33 14.72
CA ALA A 268 -40.26 -18.15 13.89
C ALA A 268 -39.00 -17.28 13.86
N ALA A 269 -38.28 -17.14 14.98
CA ALA A 269 -37.00 -16.46 15.05
C ALA A 269 -35.97 -17.11 14.14
N GLU A 270 -35.84 -18.45 14.16
CA GLU A 270 -34.93 -19.21 13.28
C GLU A 270 -35.23 -18.97 11.79
N ARG A 271 -36.52 -19.07 11.40
CA ARG A 271 -36.92 -18.79 10.00
C ARG A 271 -36.59 -17.35 9.60
N MET A 272 -36.77 -16.40 10.50
CA MET A 272 -36.53 -14.99 10.23
C MET A 272 -35.00 -14.70 10.06
N VAL A 273 -34.13 -15.35 10.85
CA VAL A 273 -32.67 -15.28 10.69
C VAL A 273 -32.23 -15.87 9.35
N ALA A 274 -32.77 -17.07 9.00
CA ALA A 274 -32.48 -17.71 7.73
C ALA A 274 -32.93 -16.85 6.54
N GLY A 275 -34.16 -16.34 6.59
CA GLY A 275 -34.72 -15.45 5.55
C GLY A 275 -33.91 -14.15 5.40
N LEU A 276 -33.50 -13.53 6.51
CA LEU A 276 -32.67 -12.33 6.50
C LEU A 276 -31.29 -12.62 5.82
N SER A 277 -30.70 -13.75 6.17
CA SER A 277 -29.40 -14.16 5.57
C SER A 277 -29.53 -14.40 4.07
N GLU A 278 -30.65 -14.97 3.62
CA GLU A 278 -30.91 -15.22 2.20
C GLU A 278 -31.20 -13.93 1.44
N LEU A 279 -32.02 -13.03 2.03
CA LEU A 279 -32.30 -11.70 1.47
C LEU A 279 -31.02 -10.89 1.28
N LEU A 280 -30.12 -10.86 2.28
CA LEU A 280 -28.85 -10.15 2.18
C LEU A 280 -27.97 -10.69 1.06
N ARG A 281 -27.86 -12.02 0.95
CA ARG A 281 -27.12 -12.66 -0.15
C ARG A 281 -27.72 -12.39 -1.52
N ALA A 282 -29.04 -12.40 -1.63
CA ALA A 282 -29.74 -12.08 -2.86
C ALA A 282 -29.58 -10.61 -3.24
N SER A 283 -29.66 -9.69 -2.28
CA SER A 283 -29.44 -8.25 -2.49
C SER A 283 -28.03 -7.96 -3.03
N LEU A 284 -27.00 -8.59 -2.47
CA LEU A 284 -25.61 -8.44 -2.92
C LEU A 284 -25.43 -8.91 -4.36
N ARG A 285 -26.02 -10.05 -4.73
CA ARG A 285 -25.95 -10.55 -6.12
C ARG A 285 -26.67 -9.65 -7.11
N LEU A 286 -27.83 -9.10 -6.74
CA LEU A 286 -28.60 -8.21 -7.60
C LEU A 286 -27.95 -6.82 -7.74
N ALA A 287 -27.18 -6.38 -6.75
CA ALA A 287 -26.53 -5.07 -6.77
C ALA A 287 -25.46 -4.93 -7.87
N ASP A 288 -24.85 -6.05 -8.26
CA ASP A 288 -23.81 -6.08 -9.29
C ASP A 288 -24.38 -6.06 -10.72
N GLU A 289 -25.69 -6.28 -10.89
CA GLU A 289 -26.35 -6.35 -12.18
C GLU A 289 -27.16 -5.08 -12.44
N GLN A 290 -27.12 -4.56 -13.67
CA GLN A 290 -27.90 -3.36 -14.04
C GLN A 290 -29.37 -3.69 -14.28
N GLU A 291 -29.64 -4.75 -15.01
CA GLU A 291 -30.96 -5.27 -15.35
C GLU A 291 -31.01 -6.77 -15.08
N VAL A 292 -32.15 -7.26 -14.60
CA VAL A 292 -32.39 -8.67 -14.30
C VAL A 292 -33.78 -9.09 -14.79
N PRO A 293 -34.01 -10.37 -15.04
CA PRO A 293 -35.36 -10.88 -15.30
C PRO A 293 -36.32 -10.55 -14.14
N LEU A 294 -37.55 -10.15 -14.45
CA LEU A 294 -38.57 -9.83 -13.47
C LEU A 294 -38.80 -10.97 -12.47
N SER A 295 -38.61 -12.22 -12.88
CA SER A 295 -38.69 -13.37 -11.98
C SER A 295 -37.73 -13.27 -10.81
N ARG A 296 -36.47 -12.79 -11.04
CA ARG A 296 -35.47 -12.62 -9.97
C ARG A 296 -35.82 -11.47 -9.01
N GLU A 297 -36.41 -10.39 -9.54
CA GLU A 297 -36.96 -9.30 -8.70
C GLU A 297 -38.10 -9.79 -7.83
N LEU A 298 -38.99 -10.63 -8.37
CA LEU A 298 -40.11 -11.21 -7.64
C LEU A 298 -39.67 -12.18 -6.55
N ASP A 299 -38.67 -13.00 -6.83
CA ASP A 299 -38.10 -13.93 -5.84
C ASP A 299 -37.45 -13.16 -4.69
N HIS A 300 -36.67 -12.10 -5.02
CA HIS A 300 -36.08 -11.20 -4.03
C HIS A 300 -37.17 -10.45 -3.21
N LEU A 301 -38.21 -9.94 -3.87
CA LEU A 301 -39.32 -9.28 -3.22
C LEU A 301 -40.04 -10.22 -2.27
N ARG A 302 -40.21 -11.51 -2.64
CA ARG A 302 -40.87 -12.52 -1.78
C ARG A 302 -40.09 -12.68 -0.47
N LEU A 303 -38.75 -12.82 -0.52
CA LEU A 303 -37.93 -12.92 0.69
C LEU A 303 -38.11 -11.69 1.60
N TYR A 304 -38.17 -10.50 1.02
CA TYR A 304 -38.42 -9.26 1.79
C TYR A 304 -39.81 -9.25 2.42
N VAL A 305 -40.84 -9.61 1.66
CA VAL A 305 -42.25 -9.65 2.12
C VAL A 305 -42.46 -10.65 3.25
N ASP A 306 -41.86 -11.85 3.15
CA ASP A 306 -41.97 -12.90 4.18
C ASP A 306 -41.45 -12.41 5.54
N ILE A 307 -40.32 -11.68 5.53
CA ILE A 307 -39.76 -11.07 6.73
C ILE A 307 -40.71 -10.01 7.30
N GLN A 308 -41.28 -9.15 6.43
CA GLN A 308 -42.19 -8.11 6.86
C GLN A 308 -43.53 -8.68 7.37
N GLN A 309 -44.06 -9.72 6.75
CA GLN A 309 -45.29 -10.39 7.22
C GLN A 309 -45.07 -11.06 8.59
N THR A 310 -43.90 -11.66 8.83
CA THR A 310 -43.58 -12.16 10.18
C THR A 310 -43.57 -11.04 11.23
N ARG A 311 -43.16 -9.83 10.85
CA ARG A 311 -43.13 -8.67 11.75
C ARG A 311 -44.51 -8.04 11.98
N PHE A 312 -45.29 -7.89 10.92
CA PHE A 312 -46.58 -7.18 10.98
C PHE A 312 -47.74 -8.11 11.25
N GLY A 313 -47.59 -9.43 11.10
CA GLY A 313 -48.64 -10.42 11.23
C GLY A 313 -49.82 -10.15 10.27
N ASP A 314 -51.04 -10.32 10.73
CA ASP A 314 -52.24 -10.13 9.93
C ASP A 314 -52.47 -8.67 9.47
N ARG A 315 -51.68 -7.73 9.97
CA ARG A 315 -51.75 -6.32 9.56
C ARG A 315 -51.14 -6.03 8.17
N LEU A 316 -50.43 -6.98 7.56
CA LEU A 316 -49.84 -6.82 6.23
C LEU A 316 -50.26 -7.93 5.29
N ALA A 317 -51.07 -7.61 4.32
CA ALA A 317 -51.40 -8.50 3.20
C ALA A 317 -50.70 -8.03 1.93
N VAL A 318 -49.93 -8.90 1.26
CA VAL A 318 -49.28 -8.60 -0.03
C VAL A 318 -49.79 -9.58 -1.08
N ALA A 319 -50.37 -9.06 -2.17
CA ALA A 319 -50.79 -9.83 -3.32
C ALA A 319 -49.88 -9.54 -4.53
N VAL A 320 -49.39 -10.59 -5.17
CA VAL A 320 -48.53 -10.50 -6.37
C VAL A 320 -49.27 -11.15 -7.53
N ASP A 321 -49.72 -10.34 -8.49
CA ASP A 321 -50.48 -10.72 -9.68
C ASP A 321 -49.66 -10.40 -10.92
N VAL A 322 -48.89 -11.39 -11.41
CA VAL A 322 -47.92 -11.23 -12.49
C VAL A 322 -48.23 -12.25 -13.60
N ASP A 323 -48.47 -11.73 -14.79
CA ASP A 323 -48.65 -12.57 -15.98
C ASP A 323 -47.38 -13.43 -16.19
N PRO A 324 -47.55 -14.75 -16.32
CA PRO A 324 -46.43 -15.65 -16.59
C PRO A 324 -45.58 -15.25 -17.81
N ALA A 325 -46.19 -14.63 -18.83
CA ALA A 325 -45.50 -14.21 -20.05
C ALA A 325 -44.49 -13.07 -19.83
N VAL A 326 -44.63 -12.29 -18.74
CA VAL A 326 -43.72 -11.16 -18.47
C VAL A 326 -42.60 -11.50 -17.47
N ARG A 327 -42.59 -12.70 -16.89
CA ARG A 327 -41.57 -13.07 -15.89
C ARG A 327 -40.11 -13.01 -16.41
N GLY A 328 -39.92 -13.24 -17.70
CA GLY A 328 -38.61 -13.12 -18.35
C GLY A 328 -38.22 -11.71 -18.78
N ALA A 329 -39.11 -10.70 -18.59
CA ALA A 329 -38.84 -9.32 -18.97
C ALA A 329 -37.69 -8.74 -18.15
N LEU A 330 -36.77 -8.01 -18.82
CA LEU A 330 -35.65 -7.33 -18.15
C LEU A 330 -36.14 -6.05 -17.47
N VAL A 331 -35.81 -5.90 -16.20
CA VAL A 331 -36.10 -4.74 -15.38
C VAL A 331 -34.83 -4.31 -14.61
N PRO A 332 -34.72 -3.04 -14.24
CA PRO A 332 -33.63 -2.60 -13.37
C PRO A 332 -33.58 -3.43 -12.08
N SER A 333 -32.41 -3.87 -11.67
CA SER A 333 -32.27 -4.64 -10.42
C SER A 333 -32.73 -3.84 -9.21
N LEU A 334 -33.31 -4.47 -8.19
CA LEU A 334 -33.87 -3.83 -7.00
C LEU A 334 -34.90 -2.73 -7.33
N LEU A 335 -35.77 -2.97 -8.34
CA LEU A 335 -36.80 -2.04 -8.77
C LEU A 335 -38.05 -2.11 -7.85
N LEU A 336 -38.52 -3.32 -7.55
CA LEU A 336 -39.78 -3.54 -6.83
C LEU A 336 -39.66 -3.32 -5.33
N GLN A 337 -38.53 -3.69 -4.73
CA GLN A 337 -38.34 -3.60 -3.28
C GLN A 337 -38.50 -2.19 -2.75
N PRO A 338 -37.88 -1.11 -3.28
CA PRO A 338 -38.09 0.25 -2.76
C PRO A 338 -39.53 0.74 -2.84
N LEU A 339 -40.28 0.28 -3.83
CA LEU A 339 -41.69 0.65 -3.99
C LEU A 339 -42.60 -0.01 -2.93
N VAL A 340 -42.37 -1.32 -2.70
CA VAL A 340 -43.13 -2.07 -1.66
C VAL A 340 -42.70 -1.59 -0.28
N GLU A 341 -41.46 -1.26 -0.06
CA GLU A 341 -40.98 -0.67 1.19
C GLU A 341 -41.64 0.68 1.48
N ASN A 342 -41.74 1.57 0.47
CA ASN A 342 -42.44 2.83 0.62
C ASN A 342 -43.92 2.60 0.99
N ALA A 343 -44.56 1.63 0.35
CA ALA A 343 -45.96 1.24 0.66
C ALA A 343 -46.10 0.76 2.12
N ILE A 344 -45.17 -0.10 2.59
CA ILE A 344 -45.20 -0.57 3.99
C ILE A 344 -44.96 0.60 4.95
N ARG A 345 -43.89 1.36 4.72
CA ARG A 345 -43.40 2.41 5.63
C ARG A 345 -44.38 3.57 5.74
N HIS A 346 -44.87 4.04 4.62
CA HIS A 346 -45.66 5.26 4.54
C HIS A 346 -47.17 4.99 4.45
N GLY A 347 -47.58 3.87 3.83
CA GLY A 347 -48.98 3.50 3.68
C GLY A 347 -49.51 2.71 4.87
N ILE A 348 -48.85 1.59 5.22
CA ILE A 348 -49.38 0.58 6.13
C ILE A 348 -48.97 0.85 7.59
N THR A 349 -47.68 1.15 7.85
CA THR A 349 -47.18 1.32 9.23
C THR A 349 -47.98 2.34 10.07
N PRO A 350 -48.39 3.51 9.54
CA PRO A 350 -49.15 4.48 10.31
C PRO A 350 -50.58 4.03 10.63
N ARG A 351 -51.09 2.98 9.97
CA ARG A 351 -52.47 2.51 10.09
C ARG A 351 -52.59 1.35 11.07
N ALA A 352 -53.28 1.55 12.19
CA ALA A 352 -53.46 0.51 13.21
C ALA A 352 -54.16 -0.75 12.66
N ALA A 353 -55.12 -0.58 11.75
CA ALA A 353 -55.83 -1.69 11.10
C ALA A 353 -55.00 -2.46 10.06
N GLY A 354 -53.77 -2.00 9.78
CA GLY A 354 -52.96 -2.58 8.71
C GLY A 354 -53.46 -2.20 7.32
N GLY A 355 -53.10 -2.99 6.32
CA GLY A 355 -53.55 -2.79 4.94
C GLY A 355 -53.01 -3.82 3.97
N ARG A 356 -53.33 -3.60 2.70
CA ARG A 356 -52.97 -4.48 1.59
C ARG A 356 -52.11 -3.75 0.58
N ILE A 357 -51.09 -4.47 0.09
CA ILE A 357 -50.26 -4.05 -1.03
C ILE A 357 -50.53 -5.00 -2.19
N SER A 358 -50.68 -4.48 -3.39
CA SER A 358 -50.78 -5.27 -4.63
C SER A 358 -49.63 -4.90 -5.58
N VAL A 359 -48.97 -5.92 -6.09
CA VAL A 359 -47.94 -5.81 -7.13
C VAL A 359 -48.48 -6.46 -8.38
N ARG A 360 -48.64 -5.72 -9.47
CA ARG A 360 -49.15 -6.23 -10.75
C ARG A 360 -48.12 -6.00 -11.85
N ALA A 361 -47.97 -6.99 -12.72
CA ALA A 361 -47.15 -6.88 -13.91
C ALA A 361 -47.86 -7.48 -15.12
N THR A 362 -47.96 -6.72 -16.19
CA THR A 362 -48.64 -7.13 -17.43
C THR A 362 -47.85 -6.63 -18.64
N ARG A 363 -48.06 -7.24 -19.78
CA ARG A 363 -47.55 -6.76 -21.08
C ARG A 363 -48.66 -6.02 -21.81
N ASP A 364 -48.35 -4.85 -22.32
CA ASP A 364 -49.21 -4.13 -23.24
C ASP A 364 -48.44 -3.73 -24.49
N ALA A 365 -48.72 -4.43 -25.60
CA ALA A 365 -47.97 -4.36 -26.83
C ALA A 365 -46.43 -4.61 -26.59
N ASP A 366 -45.60 -3.61 -26.81
CA ASP A 366 -44.14 -3.69 -26.65
C ASP A 366 -43.67 -3.10 -25.29
N GLU A 367 -44.58 -2.90 -24.35
CA GLU A 367 -44.26 -2.38 -23.04
C GLU A 367 -44.56 -3.37 -21.92
N LEU A 368 -43.63 -3.45 -20.96
CA LEU A 368 -43.88 -4.03 -19.65
C LEU A 368 -44.51 -2.95 -18.77
N ARG A 369 -45.68 -3.22 -18.21
CA ARG A 369 -46.36 -2.36 -17.23
C ARG A 369 -46.29 -2.99 -15.87
N LEU A 370 -45.77 -2.24 -14.90
CA LEU A 370 -45.66 -2.59 -13.48
C LEU A 370 -46.50 -1.61 -12.67
N GLU A 371 -47.26 -2.13 -11.71
CA GLU A 371 -48.02 -1.32 -10.75
C GLU A 371 -47.78 -1.87 -9.32
N VAL A 372 -47.41 -0.97 -8.42
CA VAL A 372 -47.38 -1.23 -6.98
C VAL A 372 -48.39 -0.29 -6.33
N ARG A 373 -49.39 -0.84 -5.62
CA ARG A 373 -50.46 -0.07 -4.99
C ARG A 373 -50.67 -0.54 -3.55
N ASP A 374 -50.82 0.39 -2.64
CA ASP A 374 -51.32 0.16 -1.28
C ASP A 374 -52.70 0.80 -1.06
N ASP A 375 -53.41 0.33 -0.05
CA ASP A 375 -54.66 0.88 0.46
C ASP A 375 -54.45 1.68 1.75
N GLY A 376 -53.25 2.17 1.98
CA GLY A 376 -52.82 2.84 3.20
C GLY A 376 -53.37 4.26 3.38
N VAL A 377 -52.67 5.05 4.20
CA VAL A 377 -53.10 6.42 4.53
C VAL A 377 -53.03 7.38 3.34
N GLY A 378 -52.27 7.05 2.29
CA GLY A 378 -52.04 7.94 1.16
C GLY A 378 -51.23 9.19 1.55
N ALA A 379 -50.96 10.04 0.57
CA ALA A 379 -50.29 11.31 0.76
C ALA A 379 -51.07 12.44 0.08
N ALA A 380 -50.96 13.64 0.62
CA ALA A 380 -51.49 14.83 -0.02
C ALA A 380 -50.66 15.17 -1.27
N THR A 381 -51.32 15.36 -2.41
CA THR A 381 -50.74 15.85 -3.64
C THR A 381 -51.34 17.19 -3.99
N HIS A 382 -50.50 18.10 -4.51
CA HIS A 382 -50.97 19.37 -5.08
C HIS A 382 -50.72 19.29 -6.59
N ASP A 383 -51.76 19.44 -7.39
CA ASP A 383 -51.74 19.25 -8.84
C ASP A 383 -51.11 17.90 -9.30
N GLY A 384 -51.36 16.82 -8.53
CA GLY A 384 -50.82 15.49 -8.81
C GLY A 384 -49.35 15.32 -8.42
N VAL A 385 -48.68 16.32 -7.81
CA VAL A 385 -47.30 16.28 -7.37
C VAL A 385 -47.24 16.16 -5.84
N LEU A 386 -46.40 15.26 -5.34
CA LEU A 386 -46.10 15.16 -3.90
C LEU A 386 -45.36 16.41 -3.43
N ALA A 387 -45.72 16.96 -2.29
CA ALA A 387 -45.00 18.10 -1.70
C ALA A 387 -43.51 17.78 -1.47
N ARG A 388 -43.16 16.51 -1.28
CA ARG A 388 -41.79 16.00 -1.18
C ARG A 388 -41.73 14.55 -1.64
N GLU A 389 -41.03 14.28 -2.74
CA GLU A 389 -40.72 12.91 -3.12
C GLU A 389 -39.68 12.32 -2.17
N GLY A 390 -39.92 11.08 -1.71
CA GLY A 390 -38.92 10.34 -0.92
C GLY A 390 -37.74 9.88 -1.81
N VAL A 391 -36.58 9.69 -1.17
CA VAL A 391 -35.33 9.26 -1.84
C VAL A 391 -35.53 8.01 -2.71
N GLY A 392 -36.36 7.06 -2.28
CA GLY A 392 -36.65 5.82 -3.01
C GLY A 392 -37.32 6.05 -4.36
N LEU A 393 -38.34 6.90 -4.43
CA LEU A 393 -39.03 7.21 -5.70
C LEU A 393 -38.15 8.00 -6.65
N THR A 394 -37.41 8.98 -6.13
CA THR A 394 -36.49 9.80 -6.92
C THR A 394 -35.39 8.92 -7.53
N ASN A 395 -34.77 8.04 -6.75
CA ASN A 395 -33.73 7.13 -7.22
C ASN A 395 -34.26 6.15 -8.27
N THR A 396 -35.46 5.60 -8.06
CA THR A 396 -36.11 4.70 -9.03
C THR A 396 -36.37 5.41 -10.34
N ARG A 397 -36.91 6.64 -10.32
CA ARG A 397 -37.14 7.44 -11.55
C ARG A 397 -35.84 7.76 -12.27
N GLU A 398 -34.81 8.17 -11.55
CA GLU A 398 -33.54 8.52 -12.16
C GLU A 398 -32.85 7.31 -12.81
N ARG A 399 -32.94 6.15 -12.16
CA ARG A 399 -32.43 4.89 -12.70
C ARG A 399 -33.15 4.47 -13.99
N LEU A 400 -34.48 4.55 -14.01
CA LEU A 400 -35.29 4.29 -15.20
C LEU A 400 -34.91 5.25 -16.35
N ARG A 401 -34.67 6.52 -16.02
CA ARG A 401 -34.24 7.52 -17.02
C ARG A 401 -32.87 7.20 -17.59
N ARG A 402 -31.94 6.75 -16.77
CA ARG A 402 -30.59 6.37 -17.23
C ARG A 402 -30.61 5.14 -18.14
N LEU A 403 -31.44 4.14 -17.82
CA LEU A 403 -31.47 2.88 -18.59
C LEU A 403 -32.33 2.96 -19.85
N HIS A 404 -33.47 3.67 -19.82
CA HIS A 404 -34.44 3.65 -20.89
C HIS A 404 -34.62 5.02 -21.61
N GLY A 405 -33.99 6.09 -21.10
CA GLY A 405 -34.11 7.42 -21.68
C GLY A 405 -35.56 7.90 -21.73
N ALA A 406 -36.00 8.37 -22.88
CA ALA A 406 -37.38 8.82 -23.09
C ALA A 406 -38.41 7.68 -23.27
N ARG A 407 -37.95 6.40 -23.32
CA ARG A 407 -38.82 5.23 -23.54
C ARG A 407 -39.36 4.63 -22.26
N HIS A 408 -39.32 5.36 -21.12
CA HIS A 408 -39.98 4.93 -19.88
C HIS A 408 -41.06 5.89 -19.47
N ARG A 409 -42.04 5.40 -18.75
CA ARG A 409 -43.02 6.21 -18.03
C ARG A 409 -42.98 5.86 -16.56
N PHE A 410 -43.00 6.86 -15.71
CA PHE A 410 -43.06 6.74 -14.27
C PHE A 410 -44.12 7.72 -13.76
N ALA A 411 -45.21 7.20 -13.22
CA ALA A 411 -46.30 7.98 -12.69
C ALA A 411 -46.70 7.45 -11.32
N TYR A 412 -47.18 8.32 -10.46
CA TYR A 412 -47.80 7.92 -9.19
C TYR A 412 -49.14 8.67 -8.99
N GLU A 413 -50.03 8.05 -8.26
CA GLU A 413 -51.28 8.62 -7.85
C GLU A 413 -51.45 8.40 -6.35
N SER A 414 -51.93 9.42 -5.64
CA SER A 414 -52.21 9.33 -4.22
C SER A 414 -53.40 10.23 -3.85
N ARG A 415 -54.19 9.76 -2.90
CA ARG A 415 -55.23 10.53 -2.25
C ARG A 415 -55.26 10.17 -0.77
N VAL A 416 -55.34 11.16 0.10
CA VAL A 416 -55.43 10.95 1.55
C VAL A 416 -56.59 10.00 1.87
N GLY A 417 -56.32 8.94 2.62
CA GLY A 417 -57.26 7.89 3.00
C GLY A 417 -57.57 6.86 1.90
N SER A 418 -56.97 6.93 0.71
CA SER A 418 -57.27 6.02 -0.41
C SER A 418 -56.01 5.28 -0.94
N GLY A 419 -54.87 5.42 -0.23
CA GLY A 419 -53.62 4.75 -0.57
C GLY A 419 -52.76 5.48 -1.58
N PHE A 420 -51.74 4.76 -2.05
CA PHE A 420 -50.75 5.24 -3.01
C PHE A 420 -50.51 4.19 -4.11
N SER A 421 -50.37 4.63 -5.34
CA SER A 421 -50.10 3.76 -6.49
C SER A 421 -48.94 4.31 -7.29
N VAL A 422 -47.95 3.47 -7.63
CA VAL A 422 -46.85 3.76 -8.57
C VAL A 422 -47.05 2.92 -9.81
N ARG A 423 -47.02 3.54 -10.98
CA ARG A 423 -47.08 2.88 -12.27
C ARG A 423 -45.82 3.13 -13.06
N ILE A 424 -45.23 2.07 -13.60
CA ILE A 424 -44.01 2.09 -14.41
C ILE A 424 -44.32 1.41 -15.73
N ALA A 425 -43.91 2.01 -16.83
CA ALA A 425 -43.88 1.34 -18.13
C ALA A 425 -42.48 1.45 -18.72
N VAL A 426 -41.93 0.33 -19.17
CA VAL A 426 -40.62 0.21 -19.83
C VAL A 426 -40.73 -0.68 -21.07
N PRO A 427 -39.84 -0.55 -22.07
CA PRO A 427 -39.82 -1.45 -23.21
C PRO A 427 -39.74 -2.91 -22.77
N PHE A 428 -40.59 -3.75 -23.35
CA PHE A 428 -40.54 -5.18 -23.10
C PHE A 428 -39.34 -5.81 -23.81
N ARG A 429 -38.38 -6.31 -23.03
CA ARG A 429 -37.17 -7.00 -23.53
C ARG A 429 -36.93 -8.24 -22.67
N THR A 430 -36.37 -9.31 -23.27
CA THR A 430 -35.97 -10.54 -22.57
C THR A 430 -34.53 -10.86 -22.83
N GLU A 431 -33.91 -11.68 -21.98
CA GLU A 431 -32.56 -12.20 -22.24
C GLU A 431 -32.59 -13.01 -23.54
N GLY A 432 -31.80 -12.59 -24.55
CA GLY A 432 -31.71 -13.26 -25.87
C GLY A 432 -32.65 -12.74 -26.95
N GLY A 433 -33.54 -11.82 -26.67
CA GLY A 433 -34.33 -11.09 -27.67
C GLY A 433 -33.61 -9.79 -28.07
N GLY A 434 -32.75 -9.84 -29.09
CA GLY A 434 -32.25 -8.63 -29.73
C GLY A 434 -33.38 -7.79 -30.30
N ALA A 435 -33.28 -6.47 -30.16
CA ALA A 435 -34.20 -5.48 -30.73
C ALA A 435 -34.25 -5.53 -32.23
#